data_3ea1d176a000e877e32a23dc876b201d
#
_entry.id   3ea1d176a000e877e32a23dc876b201d
#
_cell.length_a   1.000
_cell.length_b   1.000
_cell.length_c   1.000
_cell.angle_alpha   90.00
_cell.angle_beta   90.00
_cell.angle_gamma   90.00
#
_symmetry.space_group_name_H-M   'P 1'
#
loop_
_entity.id
_entity.type
_entity.pdbx_description
1 polymer ?
#
loop_
_entity_poly.entity_id
_entity_poly.type
_entity_poly.pdbx_seq_one_letter_code
_entity_poly.pdbx_strand_id
1 'polypeptide(L)'
;SILPPQSAWDRGDRTLLCGLQTTDDHGVPQLNLGNVEASEQANLTKPGECLAIDDKQVPHVVDCAKPHQMETVSVIDVGKQFPDGYPDGKDMDKFLSDTCTAATEDYLGGEEQLYQSTLQPFWGSITEASWNGGTKSVNCSLVHAREGGGFSAITGSATGGRQALTIDGQPPEERPERNPLREDKDNQPASESAAPAPAPAP
;
A
#
# COMPACT_ATOMS: atom_id res chain seq x y z
N SER A 1 -0.39 23.93 18.68
CA SER A 1 -0.89 24.69 19.85
C SER A 1 -0.08 25.95 20.04
N ILE A 2 -0.73 27.02 20.46
CA ILE A 2 -0.12 28.33 20.74
C ILE A 2 -0.33 28.63 22.21
N LEU A 3 0.77 28.85 22.93
CA LEU A 3 0.78 29.33 24.31
C LEU A 3 0.68 30.84 24.32
N PRO A 4 0.13 31.44 25.40
CA PRO A 4 0.14 32.88 25.54
C PRO A 4 1.59 33.42 25.65
N PRO A 5 1.86 34.61 25.09
CA PRO A 5 3.18 35.22 25.22
C PRO A 5 3.50 35.52 26.70
N GLN A 6 4.80 35.63 27.03
CA GLN A 6 5.26 35.81 28.41
C GLN A 6 4.52 36.95 29.14
N SER A 7 4.30 38.06 28.49
CA SER A 7 3.60 39.21 29.06
C SER A 7 2.12 38.94 29.39
N ALA A 8 1.47 38.02 28.68
CA ALA A 8 0.10 37.61 29.00
C ALA A 8 0.12 36.55 30.12
N TRP A 9 1.10 35.63 30.10
CA TRP A 9 1.32 34.66 31.15
C TRP A 9 1.56 35.32 32.52
N ASP A 10 2.37 36.38 32.58
CA ASP A 10 2.65 37.11 33.78
C ASP A 10 1.41 37.82 34.37
N ARG A 11 0.43 38.15 33.52
CA ARG A 11 -0.88 38.67 33.93
C ARG A 11 -1.90 37.60 34.31
N GLY A 12 -1.50 36.33 34.30
CA GLY A 12 -2.35 35.21 34.70
C GLY A 12 -3.08 34.53 33.53
N ASP A 13 -2.80 34.86 32.26
CA ASP A 13 -3.36 34.17 31.14
C ASP A 13 -2.76 32.75 31.02
N ARG A 14 -3.64 31.74 31.02
CA ARG A 14 -3.29 30.31 30.90
C ARG A 14 -4.00 29.66 29.75
N THR A 15 -4.46 30.47 28.77
CA THR A 15 -5.20 29.99 27.61
C THR A 15 -4.27 29.23 26.69
N LEU A 16 -4.66 28.01 26.36
CA LEU A 16 -4.04 27.23 25.31
C LEU A 16 -4.93 27.31 24.06
N LEU A 17 -4.41 27.89 22.99
CA LEU A 17 -5.09 27.86 21.71
C LEU A 17 -4.64 26.62 20.92
N CYS A 18 -5.60 25.77 20.56
CA CYS A 18 -5.38 24.63 19.71
C CYS A 18 -5.99 24.92 18.34
N GLY A 19 -5.21 24.70 17.29
CA GLY A 19 -5.65 24.79 15.91
C GLY A 19 -5.33 23.51 15.18
N LEU A 20 -6.12 23.21 14.14
CA LEU A 20 -5.85 22.17 13.17
C LEU A 20 -5.17 22.83 11.97
N GLN A 21 -4.17 22.15 11.44
CA GLN A 21 -3.37 22.62 10.33
C GLN A 21 -3.16 21.46 9.35
N THR A 22 -3.40 21.71 8.08
CA THR A 22 -2.94 20.86 6.99
C THR A 22 -1.68 21.47 6.40
N THR A 23 -0.84 20.64 5.81
CA THR A 23 0.36 21.09 5.10
C THR A 23 0.31 20.57 3.67
N ASP A 24 0.98 21.27 2.76
CA ASP A 24 1.27 20.73 1.43
C ASP A 24 2.43 19.72 1.46
N ASP A 25 2.79 19.19 0.30
CA ASP A 25 3.85 18.18 0.12
C ASP A 25 5.25 18.68 0.54
N HIS A 26 5.40 19.99 0.76
CA HIS A 26 6.63 20.63 1.24
C HIS A 26 6.57 21.01 2.72
N GLY A 27 5.50 20.61 3.42
CA GLY A 27 5.29 20.95 4.83
C GLY A 27 4.85 22.39 5.08
N VAL A 28 4.47 23.14 4.04
CA VAL A 28 3.98 24.51 4.17
C VAL A 28 2.52 24.49 4.62
N PRO A 29 2.16 25.25 5.68
CA PRO A 29 0.79 25.34 6.17
C PRO A 29 -0.17 25.82 5.09
N GLN A 30 -1.28 25.08 4.93
CA GLN A 30 -2.38 25.39 4.00
C GLN A 30 -3.64 25.78 4.76
N LEU A 31 -4.48 26.59 4.12
CA LEU A 31 -5.80 26.91 4.65
C LEU A 31 -6.67 25.65 4.66
N ASN A 32 -7.16 25.29 5.85
CA ASN A 32 -8.14 24.24 5.97
C ASN A 32 -9.55 24.83 5.75
N LEU A 33 -10.20 24.38 4.67
CA LEU A 33 -11.55 24.80 4.31
C LEU A 33 -12.52 23.65 4.59
N GLY A 34 -13.56 23.92 5.40
CA GLY A 34 -14.61 22.96 5.71
C GLY A 34 -14.47 22.29 7.07
N ASN A 35 -15.20 21.17 7.25
CA ASN A 35 -15.17 20.38 8.48
C ASN A 35 -14.05 19.33 8.41
N VAL A 36 -13.10 19.38 9.34
CA VAL A 36 -11.98 18.44 9.42
C VAL A 36 -12.45 16.99 9.62
N GLU A 37 -13.54 16.80 10.35
CA GLU A 37 -14.15 15.47 10.55
C GLU A 37 -14.64 14.83 9.26
N ALA A 38 -15.04 15.64 8.28
CA ALA A 38 -15.49 15.20 6.98
C ALA A 38 -14.35 15.08 5.94
N SER A 39 -13.12 15.46 6.33
CA SER A 39 -11.96 15.39 5.44
C SER A 39 -11.31 14.01 5.52
N GLU A 40 -10.84 13.48 4.39
CA GLU A 40 -9.99 12.30 4.37
C GLU A 40 -8.70 12.57 5.16
N GLN A 41 -8.41 11.74 6.15
CA GLN A 41 -7.26 11.87 7.05
C GLN A 41 -6.07 11.00 6.61
N ALA A 42 -6.23 10.19 5.56
CA ALA A 42 -5.16 9.38 5.01
C ALA A 42 -4.15 10.25 4.24
N ASN A 43 -2.89 9.89 4.31
CA ASN A 43 -1.85 10.48 3.46
C ASN A 43 -1.91 9.81 2.09
N LEU A 44 -2.80 10.29 1.23
CA LEU A 44 -3.06 9.72 -0.09
C LEU A 44 -2.14 10.35 -1.14
N THR A 45 -1.66 9.50 -2.04
CA THR A 45 -0.83 9.88 -3.19
C THR A 45 -1.55 9.55 -4.50
N LYS A 46 -1.12 10.17 -5.58
CA LYS A 46 -1.76 9.98 -6.90
C LYS A 46 -1.16 8.78 -7.62
N PRO A 47 -1.93 8.10 -8.47
CA PRO A 47 -1.38 7.08 -9.35
C PRO A 47 -0.19 7.60 -10.16
N GLY A 48 0.90 6.83 -10.20
CA GLY A 48 2.15 7.18 -10.84
C GLY A 48 3.14 7.97 -9.99
N GLU A 49 2.76 8.39 -8.76
CA GLU A 49 3.70 9.01 -7.84
C GLU A 49 4.60 7.96 -7.19
N CYS A 50 5.91 8.24 -7.21
CA CYS A 50 6.94 7.42 -6.59
C CYS A 50 7.31 7.99 -5.23
N LEU A 51 7.47 7.11 -4.22
CA LEU A 51 7.67 7.49 -2.83
C LEU A 51 8.98 6.93 -2.29
N ALA A 52 9.87 7.81 -1.87
CA ALA A 52 11.06 7.46 -1.09
C ALA A 52 10.74 7.55 0.41
N ILE A 53 11.20 6.57 1.18
CA ILE A 53 11.05 6.54 2.63
C ILE A 53 12.35 7.05 3.26
N ASP A 54 12.24 8.08 4.08
CA ASP A 54 13.38 8.67 4.78
C ASP A 54 13.81 7.87 6.03
N ASP A 55 14.89 8.31 6.68
CA ASP A 55 15.42 7.68 7.90
C ASP A 55 14.42 7.71 9.09
N LYS A 56 13.40 8.55 9.02
CA LYS A 56 12.33 8.64 10.03
C LYS A 56 11.11 7.81 9.67
N GLN A 57 11.19 7.01 8.62
CA GLN A 57 10.11 6.20 8.07
C GLN A 57 8.94 7.05 7.51
N VAL A 58 9.24 8.24 7.02
CA VAL A 58 8.25 9.13 6.40
C VAL A 58 8.38 9.00 4.87
N PRO A 59 7.28 8.70 4.16
CA PRO A 59 7.28 8.68 2.70
C PRO A 59 7.25 10.11 2.13
N HIS A 60 8.05 10.35 1.10
CA HIS A 60 8.11 11.60 0.35
C HIS A 60 7.98 11.33 -1.14
N VAL A 61 7.16 12.12 -1.83
CA VAL A 61 7.03 12.04 -3.29
C VAL A 61 8.35 12.46 -3.95
N VAL A 62 8.85 11.63 -4.85
CA VAL A 62 10.07 11.86 -5.61
C VAL A 62 9.86 11.55 -7.08
N ASP A 63 10.76 12.02 -7.93
CA ASP A 63 10.81 11.60 -9.32
C ASP A 63 11.15 10.09 -9.41
N CYS A 64 10.38 9.33 -10.18
CA CYS A 64 10.59 7.88 -10.34
C CYS A 64 11.97 7.52 -10.94
N ALA A 65 12.64 8.44 -11.59
CA ALA A 65 14.03 8.26 -12.01
C ALA A 65 15.03 8.27 -10.85
N LYS A 66 14.59 8.63 -9.63
CA LYS A 66 15.38 8.56 -8.40
C LYS A 66 15.06 7.28 -7.62
N PRO A 67 15.95 6.83 -6.73
CA PRO A 67 15.66 5.71 -5.85
C PRO A 67 14.44 5.99 -4.97
N HIS A 68 13.48 5.07 -4.98
CA HIS A 68 12.24 5.10 -4.21
C HIS A 68 11.86 3.69 -3.78
N GLN A 69 10.92 3.53 -2.86
CA GLN A 69 10.52 2.23 -2.35
C GLN A 69 9.12 1.80 -2.81
N MET A 70 8.29 2.76 -3.22
CA MET A 70 6.91 2.51 -3.61
C MET A 70 6.55 3.33 -4.85
N GLU A 71 5.70 2.77 -5.72
CA GLU A 71 5.01 3.50 -6.78
C GLU A 71 3.52 3.34 -6.59
N THR A 72 2.80 4.45 -6.42
CA THR A 72 1.35 4.41 -6.19
C THR A 72 0.62 4.02 -7.46
N VAL A 73 -0.25 3.04 -7.35
CA VAL A 73 -1.07 2.51 -8.45
C VAL A 73 -2.47 3.07 -8.41
N SER A 74 -3.10 3.04 -7.24
CA SER A 74 -4.45 3.54 -7.05
C SER A 74 -4.72 3.91 -5.59
N VAL A 75 -5.82 4.62 -5.36
CA VAL A 75 -6.39 4.84 -4.03
C VAL A 75 -7.64 3.97 -3.90
N ILE A 76 -7.68 3.15 -2.86
CA ILE A 76 -8.80 2.27 -2.58
C ILE A 76 -9.65 2.88 -1.46
N ASP A 77 -10.90 3.19 -1.76
CA ASP A 77 -11.89 3.69 -0.80
C ASP A 77 -12.58 2.49 -0.11
N VAL A 78 -12.06 2.14 1.06
CA VAL A 78 -12.57 1.05 1.90
C VAL A 78 -13.94 1.41 2.49
N GLY A 79 -14.19 2.71 2.72
CA GLY A 79 -15.46 3.20 3.25
C GLY A 79 -16.65 2.93 2.34
N LYS A 80 -16.43 2.95 1.02
CA LYS A 80 -17.48 2.57 0.06
C LYS A 80 -17.86 1.10 0.13
N GLN A 81 -16.87 0.22 0.37
CA GLN A 81 -17.10 -1.22 0.48
C GLN A 81 -17.79 -1.58 1.80
N PHE A 82 -17.44 -0.87 2.86
CA PHE A 82 -17.96 -1.16 4.22
C PHE A 82 -18.69 0.07 4.80
N PRO A 83 -19.88 0.42 4.26
CA PRO A 83 -20.60 1.63 4.65
C PRO A 83 -21.17 1.53 6.07
N ASP A 84 -21.39 0.32 6.58
CA ASP A 84 -22.01 0.08 7.88
C ASP A 84 -21.06 0.23 9.07
N GLY A 85 -19.75 0.39 8.81
CA GLY A 85 -18.75 0.58 9.85
C GLY A 85 -17.41 -0.08 9.58
N TYR A 86 -16.56 -0.14 10.61
CA TYR A 86 -15.25 -0.78 10.53
C TYR A 86 -15.41 -2.30 10.33
N PRO A 87 -14.85 -2.87 9.26
CA PRO A 87 -15.00 -4.30 8.97
C PRO A 87 -14.11 -5.18 9.87
N ASP A 88 -14.37 -6.48 9.88
CA ASP A 88 -13.42 -7.46 10.41
C ASP A 88 -12.09 -7.37 9.64
N GLY A 89 -10.97 -7.58 10.35
CA GLY A 89 -9.64 -7.45 9.77
C GLY A 89 -9.41 -8.39 8.58
N LYS A 90 -9.99 -9.60 8.61
CA LYS A 90 -9.86 -10.57 7.50
C LYS A 90 -10.64 -10.14 6.27
N ASP A 91 -11.81 -9.56 6.46
CA ASP A 91 -12.64 -9.07 5.36
C ASP A 91 -11.99 -7.86 4.70
N MET A 92 -11.41 -6.96 5.51
CA MET A 92 -10.64 -5.82 5.00
C MET A 92 -9.41 -6.29 4.22
N ASP A 93 -8.60 -7.17 4.79
CA ASP A 93 -7.38 -7.67 4.14
C ASP A 93 -7.70 -8.40 2.83
N LYS A 94 -8.75 -9.23 2.82
CA LYS A 94 -9.21 -9.89 1.60
C LYS A 94 -9.62 -8.88 0.53
N PHE A 95 -10.45 -7.92 0.89
CA PHE A 95 -10.91 -6.88 -0.04
C PHE A 95 -9.73 -6.08 -0.60
N LEU A 96 -8.81 -5.64 0.25
CA LEU A 96 -7.63 -4.88 -0.16
C LEU A 96 -6.70 -5.71 -1.04
N SER A 97 -6.48 -6.98 -0.69
CA SER A 97 -5.67 -7.91 -1.49
C SER A 97 -6.24 -8.08 -2.90
N ASP A 98 -7.52 -8.42 -3.00
CA ASP A 98 -8.17 -8.65 -4.28
C ASP A 98 -8.18 -7.37 -5.13
N THR A 99 -8.55 -6.24 -4.52
CA THR A 99 -8.68 -4.95 -5.22
C THR A 99 -7.33 -4.38 -5.65
N CYS A 100 -6.32 -4.42 -4.76
CA CYS A 100 -4.99 -3.89 -5.07
C CYS A 100 -4.27 -4.77 -6.11
N THR A 101 -4.42 -6.11 -6.05
CA THR A 101 -3.85 -7.00 -7.06
C THR A 101 -4.44 -6.71 -8.44
N ALA A 102 -5.76 -6.64 -8.54
CA ALA A 102 -6.41 -6.31 -9.82
C ALA A 102 -5.97 -4.92 -10.35
N ALA A 103 -5.88 -3.93 -9.46
CA ALA A 103 -5.44 -2.59 -9.85
C ALA A 103 -3.97 -2.57 -10.33
N THR A 104 -3.09 -3.37 -9.72
CA THR A 104 -1.68 -3.47 -10.16
C THR A 104 -1.53 -4.18 -11.49
N GLU A 105 -2.33 -5.21 -11.75
CA GLU A 105 -2.37 -5.90 -13.04
C GLU A 105 -2.85 -4.95 -14.14
N ASP A 106 -3.95 -4.23 -13.90
CA ASP A 106 -4.47 -3.24 -14.86
C ASP A 106 -3.45 -2.12 -15.12
N TYR A 107 -2.79 -1.62 -14.07
CA TYR A 107 -1.80 -0.55 -14.15
C TYR A 107 -0.58 -0.94 -14.99
N LEU A 108 -0.15 -2.20 -14.92
CA LEU A 108 1.00 -2.72 -15.67
C LEU A 108 0.61 -3.31 -17.04
N GLY A 109 -0.69 -3.46 -17.32
CA GLY A 109 -1.19 -4.03 -18.56
C GLY A 109 -1.33 -5.55 -18.57
N GLY A 110 -1.40 -6.17 -17.38
CA GLY A 110 -1.74 -7.58 -17.19
C GLY A 110 -0.92 -8.30 -16.15
N GLU A 111 -1.38 -9.50 -15.79
CA GLU A 111 -0.76 -10.36 -14.77
C GLU A 111 0.69 -10.76 -15.14
N GLU A 112 0.97 -11.02 -16.41
CA GLU A 112 2.32 -11.36 -16.84
C GLU A 112 3.29 -10.21 -16.66
N GLN A 113 2.88 -8.98 -16.92
CA GLN A 113 3.70 -7.78 -16.71
C GLN A 113 4.00 -7.57 -15.23
N LEU A 114 3.02 -7.79 -14.35
CA LEU A 114 3.24 -7.76 -12.90
C LEU A 114 4.24 -8.84 -12.48
N TYR A 115 4.05 -10.08 -12.95
CA TYR A 115 4.95 -11.18 -12.66
C TYR A 115 6.39 -10.92 -13.12
N GLN A 116 6.57 -10.43 -14.35
CA GLN A 116 7.90 -10.14 -14.92
C GLN A 116 8.58 -8.93 -14.29
N SER A 117 7.83 -7.98 -13.72
CA SER A 117 8.39 -6.83 -13.02
C SER A 117 9.11 -7.20 -11.73
N THR A 118 8.79 -8.36 -11.13
CA THR A 118 9.19 -8.82 -9.79
C THR A 118 8.66 -7.97 -8.64
N LEU A 119 7.84 -6.97 -8.95
CA LEU A 119 7.16 -6.14 -7.96
C LEU A 119 5.94 -6.85 -7.39
N GLN A 120 5.47 -6.36 -6.25
CA GLN A 120 4.35 -6.92 -5.51
C GLN A 120 3.36 -5.82 -5.15
N PRO A 121 2.03 -6.10 -5.20
CA PRO A 121 1.03 -5.22 -4.61
C PRO A 121 1.29 -5.02 -3.13
N PHE A 122 1.14 -3.79 -2.67
CA PHE A 122 1.26 -3.42 -1.27
C PHE A 122 0.22 -2.37 -0.89
N TRP A 123 -0.36 -2.51 0.29
CA TRP A 123 -1.31 -1.56 0.85
C TRP A 123 -1.08 -1.38 2.35
N GLY A 124 -1.46 -0.21 2.86
CA GLY A 124 -1.46 0.06 4.29
C GLY A 124 -2.68 -0.54 4.99
N SER A 125 -2.60 -0.69 6.30
CA SER A 125 -3.74 -1.07 7.14
C SER A 125 -4.43 0.17 7.69
N ILE A 126 -5.76 0.11 7.83
CA ILE A 126 -6.54 1.10 8.58
C ILE A 126 -6.86 0.48 9.94
N THR A 127 -6.47 1.14 11.02
CA THR A 127 -6.87 0.73 12.36
C THR A 127 -8.30 1.22 12.66
N GLU A 128 -9.00 0.59 13.60
CA GLU A 128 -10.33 1.04 14.01
C GLU A 128 -10.30 2.49 14.55
N ALA A 129 -9.24 2.86 15.26
CA ALA A 129 -9.07 4.24 15.74
C ALA A 129 -8.91 5.23 14.58
N SER A 130 -8.12 4.89 13.55
CA SER A 130 -7.98 5.71 12.33
C SER A 130 -9.29 5.78 11.54
N TRP A 131 -10.01 4.66 11.47
CA TRP A 131 -11.33 4.60 10.82
C TRP A 131 -12.32 5.55 11.49
N ASN A 132 -12.41 5.51 12.81
CA ASN A 132 -13.27 6.40 13.60
C ASN A 132 -12.80 7.86 13.52
N GLY A 133 -11.51 8.10 13.27
CA GLY A 133 -10.92 9.41 13.02
C GLY A 133 -11.10 9.95 11.60
N GLY A 134 -11.75 9.20 10.69
CA GLY A 134 -12.06 9.66 9.32
C GLY A 134 -11.22 9.02 8.21
N THR A 135 -10.18 8.23 8.52
CA THR A 135 -9.39 7.52 7.51
C THR A 135 -10.21 6.37 6.91
N LYS A 136 -10.58 6.49 5.65
CA LYS A 136 -11.42 5.51 4.94
C LYS A 136 -10.74 4.93 3.71
N SER A 137 -9.61 5.49 3.31
CA SER A 137 -8.91 5.12 2.08
C SER A 137 -7.47 4.74 2.34
N VAL A 138 -6.91 3.90 1.47
CA VAL A 138 -5.50 3.51 1.48
C VAL A 138 -4.89 3.63 0.08
N ASN A 139 -3.59 3.87 0.02
CA ASN A 139 -2.84 3.73 -1.21
C ASN A 139 -2.62 2.25 -1.52
N CYS A 140 -2.88 1.86 -2.76
CA CYS A 140 -2.38 0.64 -3.36
C CYS A 140 -1.11 0.98 -4.13
N SER A 141 -0.02 0.32 -3.85
CA SER A 141 1.29 0.63 -4.41
C SER A 141 2.00 -0.64 -4.88
N LEU A 142 2.96 -0.47 -5.77
CA LEU A 142 3.92 -1.49 -6.13
C LEU A 142 5.19 -1.31 -5.28
N VAL A 143 5.72 -2.42 -4.78
CA VAL A 143 6.94 -2.48 -3.97
C VAL A 143 7.78 -3.69 -4.38
N HIS A 144 9.04 -3.70 -3.99
CA HIS A 144 9.87 -4.91 -3.99
C HIS A 144 10.25 -5.24 -2.54
N ALA A 145 9.61 -6.27 -1.97
CA ALA A 145 9.86 -6.67 -0.59
C ALA A 145 11.24 -7.35 -0.45
N ARG A 146 11.94 -7.05 0.65
CA ARG A 146 13.21 -7.69 1.02
C ARG A 146 12.99 -8.90 1.92
N GLU A 147 13.81 -9.91 1.75
CA GLU A 147 13.96 -10.94 2.78
C GLU A 147 14.42 -10.30 4.09
N GLY A 148 13.67 -10.52 5.17
CA GLY A 148 13.94 -9.91 6.47
C GLY A 148 13.24 -8.58 6.74
N GLY A 149 12.42 -8.09 5.81
CA GLY A 149 11.55 -6.93 5.99
C GLY A 149 12.04 -5.66 5.31
N GLY A 150 11.10 -4.73 5.12
CA GLY A 150 11.33 -3.49 4.38
C GLY A 150 11.28 -3.68 2.86
N PHE A 151 11.64 -2.62 2.14
CA PHE A 151 11.55 -2.56 0.68
C PHE A 151 12.88 -2.23 0.05
N SER A 152 13.16 -2.82 -1.11
CA SER A 152 14.31 -2.48 -1.97
C SER A 152 14.12 -1.10 -2.60
N ALA A 153 15.22 -0.46 -2.95
CA ALA A 153 15.17 0.76 -3.74
C ALA A 153 14.88 0.40 -5.20
N ILE A 154 13.81 0.96 -5.72
CA ILE A 154 13.38 0.88 -7.11
C ILE A 154 13.87 2.15 -7.81
N THR A 155 14.32 2.07 -9.04
CA THR A 155 14.60 3.22 -9.90
C THR A 155 13.91 2.99 -11.24
N GLY A 156 13.22 4.01 -11.76
CA GLY A 156 12.37 3.91 -12.93
C GLY A 156 10.90 3.66 -12.55
N SER A 157 9.96 3.99 -13.44
CA SER A 157 8.54 3.68 -13.24
C SER A 157 8.21 2.27 -13.71
N ALA A 158 7.36 1.58 -12.96
CA ALA A 158 6.88 0.24 -13.28
C ALA A 158 6.14 0.17 -14.62
N THR A 159 5.48 1.27 -15.03
CA THR A 159 4.81 1.37 -16.34
C THR A 159 5.75 1.36 -17.53
N GLY A 160 7.05 1.64 -17.31
CA GLY A 160 8.08 1.53 -18.34
C GLY A 160 8.46 0.08 -18.67
N GLY A 161 7.90 -0.87 -17.95
CA GLY A 161 8.19 -2.29 -18.06
C GLY A 161 9.52 -2.69 -17.40
N ARG A 162 9.78 -3.99 -17.33
CA ARG A 162 10.95 -4.56 -16.65
C ARG A 162 12.27 -3.94 -17.05
N GLN A 163 12.46 -3.58 -18.33
CA GLN A 163 13.72 -3.04 -18.84
C GLN A 163 13.99 -1.59 -18.37
N ALA A 164 12.95 -0.87 -17.95
CA ALA A 164 13.07 0.49 -17.42
C ALA A 164 13.30 0.53 -15.91
N LEU A 165 13.24 -0.64 -15.25
CA LEU A 165 13.38 -0.76 -13.80
C LEU A 165 14.77 -1.21 -13.39
N THR A 166 15.22 -0.72 -12.23
CA THR A 166 16.28 -1.36 -11.45
C THR A 166 15.83 -1.55 -10.01
N ILE A 167 16.26 -2.63 -9.39
CA ILE A 167 16.01 -2.96 -7.99
C ILE A 167 17.35 -3.05 -7.28
N ASP A 168 17.57 -2.20 -6.28
CA ASP A 168 18.86 -2.01 -5.61
C ASP A 168 20.03 -1.81 -6.64
N GLY A 169 19.74 -1.10 -7.74
CA GLY A 169 20.69 -0.78 -8.81
C GLY A 169 20.95 -1.92 -9.81
N GLN A 170 20.24 -3.04 -9.73
CA GLN A 170 20.35 -4.16 -10.66
C GLN A 170 19.06 -4.32 -11.46
N PRO A 171 19.11 -4.80 -12.71
CA PRO A 171 17.90 -5.18 -13.43
C PRO A 171 17.08 -6.21 -12.65
N PRO A 172 15.75 -6.19 -12.75
CA PRO A 172 14.89 -7.21 -12.14
C PRO A 172 15.29 -8.63 -12.60
N GLU A 173 15.23 -9.61 -11.72
CA GLU A 173 15.55 -11.00 -12.02
C GLU A 173 14.70 -11.53 -13.18
N GLU A 174 15.31 -12.31 -14.07
CA GLU A 174 14.58 -12.96 -15.16
C GLU A 174 13.71 -14.09 -14.63
N ARG A 175 12.43 -14.02 -14.97
CA ARG A 175 11.47 -15.08 -14.66
C ARG A 175 11.06 -15.79 -15.94
N PRO A 176 10.91 -17.13 -15.90
CA PRO A 176 10.37 -17.87 -17.03
C PRO A 176 8.95 -17.39 -17.35
N GLU A 177 8.57 -17.40 -18.62
CA GLU A 177 7.18 -17.15 -19.02
C GLU A 177 6.25 -18.13 -18.30
N ARG A 178 5.15 -17.61 -17.75
CA ARG A 178 4.11 -18.48 -17.18
C ARG A 178 3.48 -19.30 -18.31
N ASN A 179 3.33 -20.60 -18.08
CA ASN A 179 2.55 -21.42 -18.98
C ASN A 179 1.06 -21.35 -18.58
N PRO A 180 0.20 -20.69 -19.36
CA PRO A 180 -1.22 -20.54 -19.03
C PRO A 180 -1.99 -21.88 -18.96
N LEU A 181 -1.39 -22.98 -19.39
CA LEU A 181 -1.97 -24.33 -19.28
C LEU A 181 -1.60 -25.06 -17.97
N ARG A 182 -0.85 -24.42 -17.08
CA ARG A 182 -0.52 -24.99 -15.76
C ARG A 182 -1.46 -24.56 -14.64
N GLU A 183 -2.50 -23.83 -14.95
CA GLU A 183 -3.57 -23.59 -13.98
C GLU A 183 -4.18 -24.94 -13.58
N ASP A 184 -4.23 -25.22 -12.30
CA ASP A 184 -5.03 -26.23 -11.60
C ASP A 184 -4.55 -27.68 -11.47
N LYS A 185 -3.35 -28.07 -11.89
CA LYS A 185 -2.94 -29.46 -11.63
C LYS A 185 -2.14 -29.70 -10.36
N ASP A 186 -1.53 -28.67 -9.81
CA ASP A 186 -0.70 -28.81 -8.59
C ASP A 186 -1.49 -28.60 -7.27
N ASN A 187 -2.79 -28.28 -7.35
CA ASN A 187 -3.65 -28.08 -6.19
C ASN A 187 -4.69 -29.18 -6.01
N GLN A 188 -4.48 -30.35 -6.65
CA GLN A 188 -5.29 -31.52 -6.38
C GLN A 188 -4.75 -32.20 -5.11
N PRO A 189 -5.56 -32.32 -4.03
CA PRO A 189 -5.12 -33.08 -2.86
C PRO A 189 -4.78 -34.50 -3.33
N ALA A 190 -3.61 -35.00 -2.91
CA ALA A 190 -3.14 -36.32 -3.23
C ALA A 190 -4.28 -37.32 -3.01
N SER A 191 -4.77 -37.93 -4.08
CA SER A 191 -5.73 -39.03 -4.00
C SER A 191 -5.13 -40.08 -3.12
N GLU A 192 -5.78 -40.35 -2.01
CA GLU A 192 -5.53 -41.42 -1.07
C GLU A 192 -5.38 -42.72 -1.85
N SER A 193 -4.15 -43.22 -1.91
CA SER A 193 -3.81 -44.49 -2.56
C SER A 193 -4.66 -45.58 -1.95
N ALA A 194 -5.59 -46.13 -2.69
CA ALA A 194 -6.39 -47.25 -2.29
C ALA A 194 -5.48 -48.42 -1.84
N ALA A 195 -5.63 -48.84 -0.59
CA ALA A 195 -4.96 -50.02 -0.06
C ALA A 195 -5.30 -51.26 -0.89
N PRO A 196 -4.35 -52.15 -1.17
CA PRO A 196 -4.62 -53.38 -1.92
C PRO A 196 -5.53 -54.29 -1.11
N ALA A 197 -6.54 -54.84 -1.77
CA ALA A 197 -7.47 -55.82 -1.18
C ALA A 197 -6.74 -57.06 -0.67
N PRO A 198 -7.17 -57.65 0.50
CA PRO A 198 -6.57 -58.87 1.03
C PRO A 198 -6.86 -60.07 0.13
N ALA A 199 -5.83 -60.88 -0.10
CA ALA A 199 -5.94 -62.13 -0.88
C ALA A 199 -6.85 -63.13 -0.16
N PRO A 200 -7.59 -64.01 -0.91
CA PRO A 200 -8.41 -65.06 -0.30
C PRO A 200 -7.54 -66.11 0.38
N ALA A 201 -7.91 -66.52 1.61
CA ALA A 201 -7.27 -67.59 2.32
C ALA A 201 -7.63 -68.99 1.76
N PRO A 202 -6.78 -70.00 1.93
CA PRO A 202 -6.92 -71.32 1.34
C PRO A 202 -8.08 -72.17 1.91
#